data_84dc54240b47b6efb7072d31ccb80d37
#
_entry.id   84dc54240b47b6efb7072d31ccb80d37
#
_cell.length_a   1.000
_cell.length_b   1.000
_cell.length_c   1.000
_cell.angle_alpha   90.00
_cell.angle_beta   90.00
_cell.angle_gamma   90.00
#
_symmetry.space_group_name_H-M   'P 1'
#
loop_
_entity.id
_entity.type
_entity.pdbx_description
1 polymer ?
#
loop_
_entity_poly.entity_id
_entity_poly.type
_entity_poly.pdbx_seq_one_letter_code
_entity_poly.pdbx_strand_id
1 'polypeptide(L)'
;MPKSKILTKSVLTWALYDWANSAFALSVLAVLFPLVLGNYWGDSGSAATIRLGGITFFASLIVFLLSPVLGTIADTGGYRKRFLVFFAIVGALATAGLGLVEKGEWPAALALYLVASLGYYSSIVFYDSLLIDVTEPRNYSFVSTLGFSVGYLGGAVLLAIHLWMLKSPQTFG
;
A
#
# COMPACT_ATOMS: atom_id res chain seq x y z
N MET A 1 -4.12 -35.49 18.80
CA MET A 1 -4.31 -34.05 18.89
C MET A 1 -5.10 -33.60 17.66
N PRO A 2 -6.24 -32.88 17.77
CA PRO A 2 -6.97 -32.42 16.60
C PRO A 2 -6.07 -31.46 15.83
N LYS A 3 -5.94 -31.68 14.51
CA LYS A 3 -5.25 -30.75 13.62
C LYS A 3 -6.04 -29.45 13.66
N SER A 4 -5.55 -28.43 14.37
CA SER A 4 -6.15 -27.10 14.31
C SER A 4 -6.14 -26.64 12.85
N LYS A 5 -7.29 -26.18 12.33
CA LYS A 5 -7.38 -25.65 10.98
C LYS A 5 -6.46 -24.42 10.89
N ILE A 6 -5.41 -24.49 10.08
CA ILE A 6 -4.48 -23.36 9.86
C ILE A 6 -5.23 -22.20 9.20
N LEU A 7 -6.11 -22.51 8.23
CA LEU A 7 -6.92 -21.51 7.53
C LEU A 7 -8.14 -21.14 8.37
N THR A 8 -7.93 -20.27 9.34
CA THR A 8 -8.99 -19.64 10.14
C THR A 8 -9.53 -18.41 9.45
N LYS A 9 -10.69 -17.90 9.91
CA LYS A 9 -11.24 -16.63 9.43
C LYS A 9 -10.24 -15.47 9.60
N SER A 10 -9.50 -15.46 10.72
CA SER A 10 -8.47 -14.42 10.98
C SER A 10 -7.34 -14.46 9.96
N VAL A 11 -6.82 -15.66 9.67
CA VAL A 11 -5.77 -15.86 8.66
C VAL A 11 -6.24 -15.42 7.28
N LEU A 12 -7.45 -15.80 6.87
CA LEU A 12 -8.01 -15.41 5.57
C LEU A 12 -8.21 -13.89 5.48
N THR A 13 -8.75 -13.25 6.52
CA THR A 13 -8.95 -11.80 6.55
C THR A 13 -7.61 -11.05 6.50
N TRP A 14 -6.58 -11.57 7.18
CA TRP A 14 -5.24 -11.02 7.15
C TRP A 14 -4.63 -11.13 5.75
N ALA A 15 -4.72 -12.28 5.09
CA ALA A 15 -4.24 -12.47 3.72
C ALA A 15 -5.01 -11.60 2.69
N LEU A 16 -6.34 -11.41 2.86
CA LEU A 16 -7.14 -10.54 2.02
C LEU A 16 -6.80 -9.06 2.19
N TYR A 17 -6.31 -8.65 3.36
CA TYR A 17 -5.77 -7.30 3.50
C TYR A 17 -4.56 -7.08 2.59
N ASP A 18 -3.66 -8.07 2.52
CA ASP A 18 -2.50 -7.99 1.63
C ASP A 18 -2.90 -7.96 0.14
N TRP A 19 -3.94 -8.73 -0.24
CA TRP A 19 -4.54 -8.61 -1.57
C TRP A 19 -4.90 -7.16 -1.93
N ALA A 20 -5.63 -6.47 -1.04
CA ALA A 20 -6.06 -5.11 -1.28
C ALA A 20 -4.89 -4.10 -1.24
N ASN A 21 -3.95 -4.29 -0.33
CA ASN A 21 -2.84 -3.38 -0.11
C ASN A 21 -1.76 -3.49 -1.20
N SER A 22 -1.49 -4.69 -1.71
CA SER A 22 -0.56 -4.92 -2.82
C SER A 22 -1.03 -4.29 -4.15
N ALA A 23 -2.33 -4.06 -4.28
CA ALA A 23 -2.89 -3.30 -5.40
C ALA A 23 -2.33 -1.87 -5.46
N PHE A 24 -2.20 -1.20 -4.31
CA PHE A 24 -1.57 0.12 -4.25
C PHE A 24 -0.09 0.05 -4.67
N ALA A 25 0.66 -0.91 -4.15
CA ALA A 25 2.08 -1.08 -4.47
C ALA A 25 2.34 -1.26 -5.97
N LEU A 26 1.64 -2.19 -6.59
CA LEU A 26 1.86 -2.50 -8.02
C LEU A 26 1.24 -1.45 -8.93
N SER A 27 0.00 -1.04 -8.69
CA SER A 27 -0.67 -0.10 -9.58
C SER A 27 -0.23 1.34 -9.34
N VAL A 28 -0.30 1.84 -8.11
CA VAL A 28 -0.04 3.25 -7.84
C VAL A 28 1.46 3.54 -7.75
N LEU A 29 2.18 2.87 -6.83
CA LEU A 29 3.59 3.19 -6.60
C LEU A 29 4.47 2.84 -7.80
N ALA A 30 4.31 1.64 -8.38
CA ALA A 30 5.24 1.12 -9.38
C ALA A 30 4.92 1.58 -10.81
N VAL A 31 3.64 1.79 -11.17
CA VAL A 31 3.23 1.99 -12.57
C VAL A 31 2.50 3.31 -12.79
N LEU A 32 1.32 3.50 -12.18
CA LEU A 32 0.43 4.61 -12.57
C LEU A 32 0.98 5.97 -12.17
N PHE A 33 1.46 6.14 -10.92
CA PHE A 33 1.94 7.43 -10.47
C PHE A 33 3.17 7.91 -11.25
N PRO A 34 4.23 7.09 -11.48
CA PRO A 34 5.35 7.49 -12.32
C PRO A 34 4.93 7.87 -13.74
N LEU A 35 4.01 7.10 -14.34
CA LEU A 35 3.51 7.33 -15.69
C LEU A 35 2.72 8.64 -15.80
N VAL A 36 1.80 8.89 -14.86
CA VAL A 36 0.95 10.08 -14.85
C VAL A 36 1.75 11.32 -14.45
N LEU A 37 2.71 11.19 -13.53
CA LEU A 37 3.60 12.28 -13.16
C LEU A 37 4.36 12.82 -14.38
N GLY A 38 4.92 11.93 -15.21
CA GLY A 38 5.67 12.33 -16.39
C GLY A 38 4.81 12.85 -17.56
N ASN A 39 3.59 12.33 -17.72
CA ASN A 39 2.79 12.60 -18.92
C ASN A 39 1.64 13.59 -18.72
N TYR A 40 1.10 13.69 -17.51
CA TYR A 40 -0.10 14.50 -17.25
C TYR A 40 0.18 15.68 -16.34
N TRP A 41 0.89 15.50 -15.23
CA TRP A 41 1.16 16.58 -14.29
C TRP A 41 2.32 17.50 -14.70
N GLY A 42 3.00 17.17 -15.80
CA GLY A 42 3.83 18.16 -16.48
C GLY A 42 5.31 18.12 -16.15
N ASP A 43 5.80 17.01 -15.63
CA ASP A 43 7.22 16.80 -15.43
C ASP A 43 7.75 15.75 -16.38
N SER A 44 8.60 16.17 -17.32
CA SER A 44 9.16 15.28 -18.33
C SER A 44 10.54 14.75 -17.93
N GLY A 45 10.81 13.46 -18.23
CA GLY A 45 12.14 12.89 -18.24
C GLY A 45 12.81 12.78 -16.88
N SER A 46 14.05 13.25 -16.78
CA SER A 46 14.88 13.11 -15.58
C SER A 46 14.34 13.86 -14.35
N ALA A 47 13.66 15.00 -14.55
CA ALA A 47 13.10 15.78 -13.45
C ALA A 47 12.00 15.01 -12.70
N ALA A 48 11.09 14.36 -13.40
CA ALA A 48 10.06 13.52 -12.79
C ALA A 48 10.67 12.37 -11.97
N THR A 49 11.70 11.72 -12.50
CA THR A 49 12.40 10.63 -11.81
C THR A 49 13.10 11.10 -10.54
N ILE A 50 13.80 12.24 -10.60
CA ILE A 50 14.49 12.82 -9.44
C ILE A 50 13.48 13.21 -8.34
N ARG A 51 12.37 13.85 -8.69
CA ARG A 51 11.33 14.25 -7.74
C ARG A 51 10.63 13.04 -7.13
N LEU A 52 10.31 12.03 -7.93
CA LEU A 52 9.74 10.78 -7.46
C LEU A 52 10.69 10.05 -6.49
N GLY A 53 11.96 9.94 -6.85
CA GLY A 53 12.99 9.36 -5.99
C GLY A 53 13.14 10.12 -4.68
N GLY A 54 13.17 11.45 -4.73
CA GLY A 54 13.25 12.31 -3.56
C GLY A 54 12.04 12.13 -2.63
N ILE A 55 10.83 12.19 -3.15
CA ILE A 55 9.62 12.04 -2.33
C ILE A 55 9.50 10.65 -1.71
N THR A 56 9.87 9.61 -2.46
CA THR A 56 9.88 8.22 -1.97
C THR A 56 10.93 8.04 -0.88
N PHE A 57 12.12 8.65 -1.04
CA PHE A 57 13.15 8.66 0.00
C PHE A 57 12.64 9.31 1.29
N PHE A 58 12.04 10.50 1.19
CA PHE A 58 11.49 11.18 2.38
C PHE A 58 10.37 10.39 3.03
N ALA A 59 9.45 9.81 2.25
CA ALA A 59 8.39 8.94 2.78
C ALA A 59 8.99 7.76 3.58
N SER A 60 9.96 7.07 3.00
CA SER A 60 10.62 5.93 3.65
C SER A 60 11.39 6.34 4.91
N LEU A 61 12.09 7.47 4.87
CA LEU A 61 12.82 8.00 6.02
C LEU A 61 11.88 8.36 7.18
N ILE A 62 10.76 9.02 6.90
CA ILE A 62 9.75 9.36 7.91
C ILE A 62 9.20 8.09 8.55
N VAL A 63 8.81 7.10 7.76
CA VAL A 63 8.30 5.82 8.28
C VAL A 63 9.36 5.10 9.10
N PHE A 64 10.59 5.04 8.63
CA PHE A 64 11.71 4.44 9.36
C PHE A 64 11.91 5.05 10.74
N LEU A 65 11.88 6.39 10.84
CA LEU A 65 12.05 7.10 12.11
C LEU A 65 10.83 6.96 13.03
N LEU A 66 9.63 6.90 12.48
CA LEU A 66 8.39 6.80 13.26
C LEU A 66 8.04 5.37 13.66
N SER A 67 8.44 4.36 12.90
CA SER A 67 8.05 2.97 13.13
C SER A 67 8.32 2.44 14.54
N PRO A 68 9.50 2.69 15.17
CA PRO A 68 9.74 2.22 16.53
C PRO A 68 8.79 2.84 17.56
N VAL A 69 8.51 4.13 17.40
CA VAL A 69 7.61 4.87 18.29
C VAL A 69 6.17 4.39 18.14
N LEU A 70 5.69 4.34 16.91
CA LEU A 70 4.33 3.89 16.60
C LEU A 70 4.13 2.43 17.00
N GLY A 71 5.13 1.57 16.76
CA GLY A 71 5.12 0.16 17.16
C GLY A 71 4.98 0.01 18.67
N THR A 72 5.79 0.73 19.43
CA THR A 72 5.73 0.70 20.91
C THR A 72 4.36 1.15 21.44
N ILE A 73 3.81 2.23 20.91
CA ILE A 73 2.49 2.73 21.29
C ILE A 73 1.40 1.70 20.95
N ALA A 74 1.47 1.12 19.76
CA ALA A 74 0.51 0.13 19.31
C ALA A 74 0.54 -1.16 20.15
N ASP A 75 1.74 -1.61 20.53
CA ASP A 75 1.93 -2.81 21.34
C ASP A 75 1.44 -2.63 22.77
N THR A 76 1.79 -1.50 23.39
CA THR A 76 1.42 -1.20 24.78
C THR A 76 -0.09 -1.07 24.97
N GLY A 77 -0.78 -0.48 23.98
CA GLY A 77 -2.22 -0.21 24.04
C GLY A 77 -3.11 -1.25 23.33
N GLY A 78 -2.53 -2.25 22.65
CA GLY A 78 -3.30 -3.17 21.82
C GLY A 78 -3.96 -2.51 20.61
N TYR A 79 -3.40 -1.39 20.12
CA TYR A 79 -4.00 -0.57 19.07
C TYR A 79 -3.53 -0.90 17.65
N ARG A 80 -2.75 -1.97 17.44
CA ARG A 80 -2.21 -2.37 16.13
C ARG A 80 -3.24 -2.32 15.01
N LYS A 81 -4.40 -2.94 15.21
CA LYS A 81 -5.49 -2.94 14.22
C LYS A 81 -6.05 -1.55 13.95
N ARG A 82 -6.17 -0.70 14.97
CA ARG A 82 -6.67 0.67 14.81
C ARG A 82 -5.70 1.53 14.01
N PHE A 83 -4.41 1.41 14.28
CA PHE A 83 -3.37 2.11 13.50
C PHE A 83 -3.31 1.61 12.05
N LEU A 84 -3.40 0.29 11.85
CA LEU A 84 -3.49 -0.27 10.49
C LEU A 84 -4.65 0.36 9.72
N VAL A 85 -5.86 0.35 10.27
CA VAL A 85 -7.05 0.90 9.61
C VAL A 85 -6.91 2.41 9.38
N PHE A 86 -6.40 3.15 10.36
CA PHE A 86 -6.18 4.59 10.23
C PHE A 86 -5.23 4.91 9.07
N PHE A 87 -4.06 4.30 9.02
CA PHE A 87 -3.08 4.55 7.96
C PHE A 87 -3.55 4.05 6.60
N ALA A 88 -4.26 2.92 6.54
CA ALA A 88 -4.88 2.44 5.30
C ALA A 88 -5.92 3.43 4.74
N ILE A 89 -6.78 3.99 5.60
CA ILE A 89 -7.77 5.00 5.21
C ILE A 89 -7.08 6.28 4.75
N VAL A 90 -6.07 6.77 5.48
CA VAL A 90 -5.31 7.97 5.09
C VAL A 90 -4.67 7.75 3.72
N GLY A 91 -4.02 6.60 3.50
CA GLY A 91 -3.44 6.25 2.21
C GLY A 91 -4.46 6.18 1.08
N ALA A 92 -5.61 5.54 1.32
CA ALA A 92 -6.68 5.42 0.34
C ALA A 92 -7.30 6.78 -0.03
N LEU A 93 -7.57 7.64 0.96
CA LEU A 93 -8.11 8.98 0.71
C LEU A 93 -7.13 9.87 -0.05
N ALA A 94 -5.84 9.84 0.30
CA ALA A 94 -4.81 10.57 -0.42
C ALA A 94 -4.67 10.06 -1.87
N THR A 95 -4.77 8.76 -2.09
CA THR A 95 -4.77 8.15 -3.43
C THR A 95 -5.98 8.59 -4.25
N ALA A 96 -7.18 8.58 -3.64
CA ALA A 96 -8.38 9.09 -4.29
C ALA A 96 -8.27 10.58 -4.64
N GLY A 97 -7.63 11.36 -3.78
CA GLY A 97 -7.34 12.78 -4.01
C GLY A 97 -6.47 13.05 -5.24
N LEU A 98 -5.61 12.11 -5.66
CA LEU A 98 -4.84 12.25 -6.90
C LEU A 98 -5.73 12.42 -8.15
N GLY A 99 -6.92 11.83 -8.14
CA GLY A 99 -7.89 12.00 -9.23
C GLY A 99 -8.48 13.41 -9.35
N LEU A 100 -8.29 14.27 -8.35
CA LEU A 100 -8.76 15.65 -8.35
C LEU A 100 -7.65 16.66 -8.73
N VAL A 101 -6.41 16.20 -8.92
CA VAL A 101 -5.28 17.05 -9.26
C VAL A 101 -5.30 17.41 -10.74
N GLU A 102 -5.32 18.70 -11.04
CA GLU A 102 -5.37 19.20 -12.40
C GLU A 102 -4.05 19.00 -13.15
N LYS A 103 -4.13 19.07 -14.48
CA LYS A 103 -2.97 18.96 -15.36
C LYS A 103 -1.94 20.07 -15.04
N GLY A 104 -0.69 19.69 -14.88
CA GLY A 104 0.40 20.61 -14.57
C GLY A 104 0.64 20.84 -13.07
N GLU A 105 -0.25 20.39 -12.19
CA GLU A 105 -0.13 20.56 -10.73
C GLU A 105 0.71 19.45 -10.07
N TRP A 106 1.91 19.19 -10.60
CA TRP A 106 2.82 18.20 -10.05
C TRP A 106 3.14 18.37 -8.55
N PRO A 107 3.21 19.59 -7.95
CA PRO A 107 3.48 19.72 -6.52
C PRO A 107 2.36 19.16 -5.66
N ALA A 108 1.09 19.38 -6.05
CA ALA A 108 -0.07 18.82 -5.36
C ALA A 108 -0.10 17.29 -5.51
N ALA A 109 0.20 16.78 -6.71
CA ALA A 109 0.31 15.34 -6.95
C ALA A 109 1.38 14.69 -6.06
N LEU A 110 2.58 15.29 -5.96
CA LEU A 110 3.65 14.77 -5.10
C LEU A 110 3.30 14.84 -3.61
N ALA A 111 2.62 15.90 -3.17
CA ALA A 111 2.18 16.02 -1.78
C ALA A 111 1.17 14.91 -1.41
N LEU A 112 0.18 14.66 -2.26
CA LEU A 112 -0.78 13.56 -2.07
C LEU A 112 -0.11 12.18 -2.15
N TYR A 113 0.83 12.02 -3.08
CA TYR A 113 1.61 10.78 -3.18
C TYR A 113 2.46 10.52 -1.92
N LEU A 114 3.05 11.57 -1.33
CA LEU A 114 3.76 11.45 -0.05
C LEU A 114 2.83 10.94 1.05
N VAL A 115 1.66 11.57 1.20
CA VAL A 115 0.67 11.14 2.21
C VAL A 115 0.18 9.72 1.95
N ALA A 116 -0.11 9.38 0.69
CA ALA A 116 -0.51 8.03 0.29
C ALA A 116 0.57 6.99 0.62
N SER A 117 1.84 7.30 0.31
CA SER A 117 2.99 6.44 0.61
C SER A 117 3.22 6.27 2.11
N LEU A 118 3.11 7.36 2.89
CA LEU A 118 3.19 7.29 4.35
C LEU A 118 2.09 6.40 4.93
N GLY A 119 0.86 6.55 4.45
CA GLY A 119 -0.26 5.69 4.82
C GLY A 119 0.01 4.23 4.50
N TYR A 120 0.45 3.95 3.28
CA TYR A 120 0.78 2.61 2.82
C TYR A 120 1.88 1.96 3.65
N TYR A 121 3.07 2.58 3.74
CA TYR A 121 4.21 1.99 4.46
C TYR A 121 3.93 1.83 5.95
N SER A 122 3.26 2.80 6.59
CA SER A 122 2.88 2.69 8.00
C SER A 122 1.86 1.57 8.22
N SER A 123 0.90 1.40 7.32
CA SER A 123 -0.09 0.32 7.43
C SER A 123 0.55 -1.07 7.34
N ILE A 124 1.59 -1.24 6.50
CA ILE A 124 2.35 -2.52 6.39
C ILE A 124 3.03 -2.86 7.72
N VAL A 125 3.65 -1.89 8.39
CA VAL A 125 4.30 -2.13 9.70
C VAL A 125 3.31 -2.76 10.69
N PHE A 126 2.08 -2.24 10.75
CA PHE A 126 1.06 -2.79 11.63
C PHE A 126 0.45 -4.10 11.10
N TYR A 127 0.32 -4.25 9.79
CA TYR A 127 -0.11 -5.48 9.16
C TYR A 127 0.83 -6.65 9.52
N ASP A 128 2.14 -6.46 9.36
CA ASP A 128 3.14 -7.47 9.68
C ASP A 128 3.12 -7.81 11.18
N SER A 129 2.96 -6.82 12.04
CA SER A 129 2.88 -7.02 13.50
C SER A 129 1.65 -7.84 13.93
N LEU A 130 0.57 -7.86 13.16
CA LEU A 130 -0.63 -8.65 13.44
C LEU A 130 -0.48 -10.15 13.15
N LEU A 131 0.58 -10.57 12.47
CA LEU A 131 0.82 -12.00 12.18
C LEU A 131 0.82 -12.84 13.45
N ILE A 132 1.39 -12.32 14.53
CA ILE A 132 1.46 -13.00 15.83
C ILE A 132 0.08 -13.19 16.50
N ASP A 133 -0.88 -12.34 16.14
CA ASP A 133 -2.23 -12.37 16.70
C ASP A 133 -3.18 -13.28 15.87
N VAL A 134 -2.84 -13.56 14.61
CA VAL A 134 -3.72 -14.33 13.71
C VAL A 134 -3.39 -15.82 13.64
N THR A 135 -2.16 -16.22 14.03
CA THR A 135 -1.75 -17.62 13.96
C THR A 135 -0.68 -17.96 15.01
N GLU A 136 -0.46 -19.26 15.22
CA GLU A 136 0.55 -19.77 16.15
C GLU A 136 1.97 -19.73 15.53
N PRO A 137 3.05 -19.62 16.35
CA PRO A 137 4.43 -19.51 15.87
C PRO A 137 4.84 -20.59 14.86
N ARG A 138 4.39 -21.81 15.05
CA ARG A 138 4.68 -22.94 14.13
C ARG A 138 4.13 -22.75 12.72
N ASN A 139 3.17 -21.83 12.52
CA ASN A 139 2.51 -21.58 11.25
C ASN A 139 2.89 -20.22 10.62
N TYR A 140 3.75 -19.41 11.27
CA TYR A 140 4.10 -18.06 10.78
C TYR A 140 4.62 -18.09 9.35
N SER A 141 5.55 -18.98 9.03
CA SER A 141 6.12 -19.08 7.69
C SER A 141 5.05 -19.40 6.63
N PHE A 142 4.17 -20.36 6.90
CA PHE A 142 3.11 -20.73 5.98
C PHE A 142 2.11 -19.58 5.79
N VAL A 143 1.65 -18.95 6.87
CA VAL A 143 0.65 -17.89 6.82
C VAL A 143 1.22 -16.64 6.16
N SER A 144 2.47 -16.29 6.44
CA SER A 144 3.17 -15.18 5.77
C SER A 144 3.30 -15.43 4.27
N THR A 145 3.76 -16.63 3.86
CA THR A 145 3.85 -17.00 2.44
C THR A 145 2.48 -16.95 1.75
N LEU A 146 1.43 -17.39 2.42
CA LEU A 146 0.06 -17.30 1.91
C LEU A 146 -0.35 -15.84 1.69
N GLY A 147 -0.11 -14.95 2.66
CA GLY A 147 -0.39 -13.52 2.53
C GLY A 147 0.30 -12.92 1.30
N PHE A 148 1.62 -13.09 1.20
CA PHE A 148 2.38 -12.62 0.04
C PHE A 148 1.85 -13.16 -1.29
N SER A 149 1.55 -14.47 -1.36
CA SER A 149 1.03 -15.06 -2.60
C SER A 149 -0.32 -14.47 -3.01
N VAL A 150 -1.22 -14.30 -2.05
CA VAL A 150 -2.53 -13.67 -2.24
C VAL A 150 -2.36 -12.20 -2.61
N GLY A 151 -1.44 -11.48 -1.96
CA GLY A 151 -1.09 -10.09 -2.27
C GLY A 151 -0.61 -9.90 -3.70
N TYR A 152 0.37 -10.69 -4.14
CA TYR A 152 0.86 -10.63 -5.52
C TYR A 152 -0.25 -10.88 -6.55
N LEU A 153 -1.13 -11.85 -6.30
CA LEU A 153 -2.28 -12.10 -7.17
C LEU A 153 -3.23 -10.89 -7.23
N GLY A 154 -3.53 -10.29 -6.06
CA GLY A 154 -4.40 -9.12 -5.99
C GLY A 154 -3.83 -7.93 -6.74
N GLY A 155 -2.57 -7.63 -6.51
CA GLY A 155 -1.86 -6.56 -7.21
C GLY A 155 -1.80 -6.78 -8.72
N ALA A 156 -1.48 -8.00 -9.16
CA ALA A 156 -1.41 -8.35 -10.58
C ALA A 156 -2.78 -8.24 -11.28
N VAL A 157 -3.85 -8.72 -10.64
CA VAL A 157 -5.22 -8.62 -11.19
C VAL A 157 -5.63 -7.17 -11.35
N LEU A 158 -5.44 -6.33 -10.32
CA LEU A 158 -5.81 -4.92 -10.41
C LEU A 158 -4.95 -4.17 -11.42
N LEU A 159 -3.65 -4.43 -11.46
CA LEU A 159 -2.76 -3.82 -12.46
C LEU A 159 -3.21 -4.19 -13.89
N ALA A 160 -3.57 -5.46 -14.13
CA ALA A 160 -4.07 -5.89 -15.42
C ALA A 160 -5.38 -5.16 -15.83
N ILE A 161 -6.29 -4.96 -14.87
CA ILE A 161 -7.52 -4.17 -15.07
C ILE A 161 -7.16 -2.72 -15.42
N HIS A 162 -6.29 -2.07 -14.69
CA HIS A 162 -5.88 -0.69 -14.96
C HIS A 162 -5.18 -0.54 -16.32
N LEU A 163 -4.32 -1.48 -16.70
CA LEU A 163 -3.68 -1.47 -18.02
C LEU A 163 -4.71 -1.68 -19.14
N TRP A 164 -5.72 -2.51 -18.90
CA TRP A 164 -6.82 -2.66 -19.84
C TRP A 164 -7.63 -1.36 -19.97
N MET A 165 -7.95 -0.69 -18.86
CA MET A 165 -8.62 0.62 -18.89
C MET A 165 -7.84 1.65 -19.70
N LEU A 166 -6.52 1.74 -19.48
CA LEU A 166 -5.64 2.66 -20.23
C LEU A 166 -5.58 2.33 -21.73
N LYS A 167 -5.60 1.04 -22.09
CA LYS A 167 -5.53 0.59 -23.48
C LYS A 167 -6.86 0.75 -24.24
N SER A 168 -7.98 0.70 -23.54
CA SER A 168 -9.32 0.73 -24.11
C SER A 168 -10.21 1.79 -23.44
N PRO A 169 -9.82 3.08 -23.48
CA PRO A 169 -10.53 4.15 -22.77
C PRO A 169 -11.99 4.27 -23.23
N GLN A 170 -12.28 3.95 -24.49
CA GLN A 170 -13.64 3.99 -25.05
C GLN A 170 -14.64 3.05 -24.36
N THR A 171 -14.14 2.02 -23.64
CA THR A 171 -14.99 1.06 -22.93
C THR A 171 -15.39 1.60 -21.55
N PHE A 172 -14.63 2.55 -21.02
CA PHE A 172 -14.79 3.02 -19.63
C PHE A 172 -15.20 4.50 -19.52
N GLY A 173 -15.35 5.21 -20.63
CA GLY A 173 -15.80 6.61 -20.69
C GLY A 173 -14.71 7.58 -21.08
#